data_f960bf8c0e73e0d573ac762af4b84748
#
_entry.id   f960bf8c0e73e0d573ac762af4b84748
#
_cell.length_a   1.000
_cell.length_b   1.000
_cell.length_c   1.000
_cell.angle_alpha   90.00
_cell.angle_beta   90.00
_cell.angle_gamma   90.00
#
_symmetry.space_group_name_H-M   'P 1'
#
loop_
_entity.id
_entity.type
_entity.pdbx_description
1 polymer ?
#
loop_
_entity_poly.entity_id
_entity_poly.type
_entity_poly.pdbx_seq_one_letter_code
_entity_poly.pdbx_strand_id
1 'polypeptide(L)'
;MTVWAELVGQQPVVETLQAAVASAGGDGRSMTHAWLFTGPPGSGRSNAARAFAAALQCEDGGCGQCHSCSTVAAGSHPDVTLINTDGLSIGVDAVREYVRAAALRPAVGRWQILIVEDADRLTDQAANALLKAIEEPTAHAIWMLCAPALEDVVITIRSRCRPVLLRTPPVADIARLLVERDGVEPELATAAAAASQGHIGRARGLARDPEARERRRVVLRIPSSLRTVADCLQAAQQVVDEATLRANDRAETLEQRELDDLKQGWGVEDRGRRPAGYSGALSSLEKEQKRRRTRLVRDAIDAVLLDLLALCRDVVSVQCGTGAPLINADVADEVERLAGLWTTESTIRTIDAIVRCREDLAANAALPLTLEHMMLELRR
;
A
#
# COMPACT_ATOMS: atom_id res chain seq x y z
N MET A 1 16.42 9.76 16.05
CA MET A 1 16.03 8.34 15.75
C MET A 1 16.61 7.97 14.40
N THR A 2 17.18 6.78 14.23
CA THR A 2 17.69 6.34 12.92
C THR A 2 16.57 6.06 11.93
N VAL A 3 16.84 6.11 10.62
CA VAL A 3 15.85 5.78 9.56
C VAL A 3 15.30 4.37 9.70
N TRP A 4 16.01 3.47 10.36
CA TRP A 4 15.64 2.06 10.57
C TRP A 4 14.56 1.86 11.63
N ALA A 5 14.34 2.84 12.50
CA ALA A 5 13.37 2.74 13.61
C ALA A 5 11.90 2.64 13.14
N GLU A 6 11.64 2.94 11.86
CA GLU A 6 10.30 2.80 11.27
C GLU A 6 9.99 1.38 10.76
N LEU A 7 11.01 0.50 10.69
CA LEU A 7 10.87 -0.86 10.19
C LEU A 7 10.50 -1.82 11.33
N VAL A 8 9.27 -1.69 11.80
CA VAL A 8 8.74 -2.45 12.93
C VAL A 8 8.67 -3.94 12.62
N GLY A 9 9.25 -4.79 13.49
CA GLY A 9 9.25 -6.24 13.33
C GLY A 9 10.10 -6.77 12.18
N GLN A 10 10.99 -5.94 11.59
CA GLN A 10 11.79 -6.28 10.40
C GLN A 10 13.31 -6.39 10.70
N GLN A 11 13.70 -6.80 11.89
CA GLN A 11 15.11 -6.84 12.30
C GLN A 11 16.03 -7.54 11.28
N PRO A 12 15.72 -8.72 10.70
CA PRO A 12 16.59 -9.36 9.72
C PRO A 12 16.75 -8.55 8.42
N VAL A 13 15.70 -7.82 8.03
CA VAL A 13 15.76 -6.92 6.88
C VAL A 13 16.67 -5.74 7.17
N VAL A 14 16.53 -5.12 8.34
CA VAL A 14 17.40 -4.01 8.80
C VAL A 14 18.86 -4.42 8.76
N GLU A 15 19.22 -5.57 9.33
CA GLU A 15 20.59 -6.10 9.32
C GLU A 15 21.14 -6.30 7.90
N THR A 16 20.33 -6.86 7.01
CA THR A 16 20.68 -7.06 5.60
C THR A 16 20.96 -5.74 4.89
N LEU A 17 20.10 -4.74 5.09
CA LEU A 17 20.24 -3.44 4.45
C LEU A 17 21.38 -2.62 5.04
N GLN A 18 21.62 -2.68 6.35
CA GLN A 18 22.76 -2.05 7.00
C GLN A 18 24.10 -2.64 6.51
N ALA A 19 24.18 -3.96 6.34
CA ALA A 19 25.35 -4.60 5.76
C ALA A 19 25.60 -4.14 4.32
N ALA A 20 24.53 -3.93 3.54
CA ALA A 20 24.66 -3.38 2.18
C ALA A 20 25.16 -1.93 2.17
N VAL A 21 24.64 -1.07 3.07
CA VAL A 21 25.11 0.32 3.23
C VAL A 21 26.57 0.37 3.59
N ALA A 22 27.00 -0.44 4.55
CA ALA A 22 28.41 -0.51 4.97
C ALA A 22 29.33 -0.96 3.81
N SER A 23 28.88 -1.95 3.03
CA SER A 23 29.60 -2.46 1.86
C SER A 23 29.66 -1.46 0.70
N ALA A 24 28.65 -0.60 0.55
CA ALA A 24 28.63 0.44 -0.49
C ALA A 24 29.76 1.49 -0.33
N GLY A 25 30.28 1.65 0.89
CA GLY A 25 31.42 2.50 1.20
C GLY A 25 32.78 1.81 1.13
N GLY A 26 32.82 0.47 0.97
CA GLY A 26 34.01 -0.36 1.11
C GLY A 26 34.19 -1.38 -0.01
N ASP A 27 34.09 -2.67 0.29
CA ASP A 27 34.42 -3.79 -0.61
C ASP A 27 33.35 -4.11 -1.68
N GLY A 28 32.20 -3.50 -1.62
CA GLY A 28 31.09 -3.67 -2.57
C GLY A 28 30.41 -5.04 -2.56
N ARG A 29 30.83 -6.00 -1.74
CA ARG A 29 30.38 -7.41 -1.81
C ARG A 29 28.91 -7.61 -1.48
N SER A 30 28.35 -6.82 -0.57
CA SER A 30 26.96 -6.90 -0.16
C SER A 30 26.04 -5.91 -0.87
N MET A 31 26.59 -5.01 -1.69
CA MET A 31 25.82 -4.02 -2.45
C MET A 31 25.51 -4.52 -3.85
N THR A 32 24.34 -4.21 -4.34
CA THR A 32 23.89 -4.43 -5.73
C THR A 32 23.10 -3.23 -6.22
N HIS A 33 23.00 -3.10 -7.53
CA HIS A 33 22.27 -2.00 -8.17
C HIS A 33 20.76 -2.22 -8.28
N ALA A 34 20.26 -3.44 -8.03
CA ALA A 34 18.83 -3.74 -8.12
C ALA A 34 18.36 -4.57 -6.92
N TRP A 35 17.30 -4.10 -6.27
CA TRP A 35 16.68 -4.68 -5.09
C TRP A 35 15.20 -4.90 -5.31
N LEU A 36 14.67 -6.00 -4.80
CA LEU A 36 13.23 -6.32 -4.87
C LEU A 36 12.69 -6.55 -3.45
N PHE A 37 11.96 -5.55 -2.95
CA PHE A 37 11.31 -5.59 -1.65
C PHE A 37 9.94 -6.25 -1.79
N THR A 38 9.75 -7.41 -1.18
CA THR A 38 8.47 -8.13 -1.23
C THR A 38 7.91 -8.37 0.17
N GLY A 39 6.60 -8.52 0.24
CA GLY A 39 5.88 -8.77 1.49
C GLY A 39 4.41 -8.33 1.36
N PRO A 40 3.54 -8.80 2.25
CA PRO A 40 2.12 -8.48 2.17
C PRO A 40 1.85 -6.97 2.29
N PRO A 41 0.68 -6.49 1.82
CA PRO A 41 0.27 -5.10 2.00
C PRO A 41 0.41 -4.65 3.46
N GLY A 42 1.00 -3.48 3.67
CA GLY A 42 1.24 -2.95 5.02
C GLY A 42 2.49 -3.45 5.73
N SER A 43 3.25 -4.40 5.18
CA SER A 43 4.52 -4.89 5.76
C SER A 43 5.65 -3.84 5.81
N GLY A 44 5.47 -2.69 5.13
CA GLY A 44 6.44 -1.60 5.15
C GLY A 44 7.46 -1.63 4.01
N ARG A 45 7.16 -2.25 2.88
CA ARG A 45 8.06 -2.33 1.69
C ARG A 45 8.60 -0.97 1.27
N SER A 46 7.70 -0.03 0.99
CA SER A 46 8.07 1.33 0.57
C SER A 46 8.86 2.05 1.68
N ASN A 47 8.51 1.86 2.94
CA ASN A 47 9.25 2.43 4.06
C ASN A 47 10.67 1.83 4.15
N ALA A 48 10.83 0.51 3.91
CA ALA A 48 12.13 -0.13 3.89
C ALA A 48 13.00 0.38 2.72
N ALA A 49 12.42 0.52 1.53
CA ALA A 49 13.12 1.09 0.38
C ALA A 49 13.53 2.55 0.62
N ARG A 50 12.66 3.38 1.18
CA ARG A 50 12.97 4.78 1.54
C ARG A 50 14.01 4.87 2.65
N ALA A 51 13.93 4.04 3.70
CA ALA A 51 14.93 4.00 4.75
C ALA A 51 16.31 3.59 4.21
N PHE A 52 16.33 2.60 3.30
CA PHE A 52 17.56 2.18 2.64
C PHE A 52 18.13 3.28 1.73
N ALA A 53 17.28 3.97 0.96
CA ALA A 53 17.69 5.11 0.15
C ALA A 53 18.28 6.24 1.00
N ALA A 54 17.61 6.58 2.11
CA ALA A 54 18.12 7.57 3.05
C ALA A 54 19.48 7.17 3.66
N ALA A 55 19.64 5.90 4.01
CA ALA A 55 20.90 5.39 4.56
C ALA A 55 22.05 5.39 3.55
N LEU A 56 21.77 5.11 2.26
CA LEU A 56 22.76 5.17 1.18
C LEU A 56 23.22 6.59 0.87
N GLN A 57 22.36 7.59 1.06
CA GLN A 57 22.69 9.02 0.87
C GLN A 57 23.27 9.66 2.13
N CYS A 58 23.20 9.00 3.27
CA CYS A 58 23.68 9.49 4.55
C CYS A 58 25.13 9.05 4.80
N GLU A 59 26.01 9.96 5.20
CA GLU A 59 27.39 9.64 5.56
C GLU A 59 27.47 8.72 6.79
N ASP A 60 26.52 8.84 7.73
CA ASP A 60 26.42 8.04 8.95
C ASP A 60 25.52 6.80 8.79
N GLY A 61 25.25 6.34 7.56
CA GLY A 61 24.48 5.12 7.31
C GLY A 61 23.01 5.15 7.77
N GLY A 62 22.40 6.34 7.82
CA GLY A 62 20.97 6.50 8.12
C GLY A 62 20.72 7.09 9.51
N CYS A 63 21.37 8.19 9.86
CA CYS A 63 21.22 8.86 11.16
C CYS A 63 19.79 9.40 11.44
N GLY A 64 18.98 9.62 10.38
CA GLY A 64 17.58 10.06 10.50
C GLY A 64 17.38 11.55 10.76
N GLN A 65 18.43 12.34 10.85
CA GLN A 65 18.35 13.77 11.19
C GLN A 65 19.18 14.69 10.28
N CYS A 66 20.09 14.16 9.46
CA CYS A 66 20.84 14.98 8.50
C CYS A 66 19.96 15.42 7.33
N HIS A 67 20.44 16.37 6.54
CA HIS A 67 19.71 16.94 5.39
C HIS A 67 19.28 15.85 4.40
N SER A 68 20.17 14.90 4.04
CA SER A 68 19.83 13.80 3.15
C SER A 68 18.72 12.91 3.72
N CYS A 69 18.79 12.52 5.00
CA CYS A 69 17.76 11.71 5.63
C CYS A 69 16.40 12.43 5.67
N SER A 70 16.39 13.72 6.02
CA SER A 70 15.15 14.50 6.10
C SER A 70 14.52 14.75 4.74
N THR A 71 15.31 15.04 3.70
CA THR A 71 14.79 15.27 2.34
C THR A 71 14.32 13.97 1.68
N VAL A 72 14.97 12.82 1.91
CA VAL A 72 14.45 11.51 1.46
C VAL A 72 13.14 11.18 2.17
N ALA A 73 13.04 11.39 3.47
CA ALA A 73 11.80 11.16 4.22
C ALA A 73 10.65 12.06 3.73
N ALA A 74 10.95 13.31 3.36
CA ALA A 74 10.00 14.26 2.78
C ALA A 74 9.68 14.00 1.29
N GLY A 75 10.40 13.07 0.62
CA GLY A 75 10.23 12.82 -0.82
C GLY A 75 10.77 13.93 -1.73
N SER A 76 11.65 14.80 -1.23
CA SER A 76 12.18 15.97 -1.94
C SER A 76 13.69 15.92 -2.24
N HIS A 77 14.34 14.77 -2.01
CA HIS A 77 15.76 14.60 -2.32
C HIS A 77 15.99 14.55 -3.83
N PRO A 78 16.86 15.38 -4.43
CA PRO A 78 17.02 15.50 -5.88
C PRO A 78 17.48 14.20 -6.56
N ASP A 79 18.25 13.36 -5.84
CA ASP A 79 18.81 12.12 -6.38
C ASP A 79 18.02 10.88 -5.95
N VAL A 80 16.83 11.03 -5.37
CA VAL A 80 15.92 9.93 -5.00
C VAL A 80 14.56 10.17 -5.62
N THR A 81 14.26 9.40 -6.66
CA THR A 81 12.99 9.49 -7.37
C THR A 81 12.04 8.40 -6.86
N LEU A 82 10.89 8.82 -6.36
CA LEU A 82 9.81 7.92 -5.98
C LEU A 82 8.87 7.74 -7.15
N ILE A 83 8.74 6.50 -7.59
CA ILE A 83 7.88 6.11 -8.70
C ILE A 83 6.69 5.37 -8.10
N ASN A 84 5.59 6.05 -8.02
CA ASN A 84 4.29 5.48 -7.69
C ASN A 84 3.34 5.67 -8.87
N THR A 85 2.28 4.90 -8.92
CA THR A 85 1.21 5.14 -9.88
C THR A 85 -0.06 5.50 -9.15
N ASP A 86 -0.69 6.58 -9.57
CA ASP A 86 -2.05 6.91 -9.16
C ASP A 86 -3.10 6.08 -9.91
N GLY A 87 -2.65 5.35 -10.94
CA GLY A 87 -3.48 4.50 -11.77
C GLY A 87 -3.39 3.01 -11.41
N LEU A 88 -4.00 2.20 -12.27
CA LEU A 88 -4.02 0.74 -12.12
C LEU A 88 -2.78 0.07 -12.75
N SER A 89 -1.99 0.79 -13.57
CA SER A 89 -0.79 0.27 -14.21
C SER A 89 0.24 1.36 -14.44
N ILE A 90 1.53 0.96 -14.52
CA ILE A 90 2.66 1.82 -14.90
C ILE A 90 2.98 1.53 -16.36
N GLY A 91 2.80 2.55 -17.21
CA GLY A 91 3.05 2.44 -18.66
C GLY A 91 4.51 2.62 -19.06
N VAL A 92 4.82 2.21 -20.29
CA VAL A 92 6.18 2.23 -20.84
C VAL A 92 6.78 3.63 -20.94
N ASP A 93 5.99 4.65 -21.23
CA ASP A 93 6.52 6.01 -21.40
C ASP A 93 6.99 6.60 -20.07
N ALA A 94 6.26 6.36 -18.98
CA ALA A 94 6.70 6.73 -17.64
C ALA A 94 8.03 6.02 -17.28
N VAL A 95 8.13 4.71 -17.51
CA VAL A 95 9.37 3.97 -17.23
C VAL A 95 10.55 4.48 -18.05
N ARG A 96 10.35 4.86 -19.33
CA ARG A 96 11.42 5.45 -20.16
C ARG A 96 11.95 6.76 -19.59
N GLU A 97 11.10 7.58 -19.00
CA GLU A 97 11.53 8.81 -18.31
C GLU A 97 12.40 8.49 -17.09
N TYR A 98 12.00 7.52 -16.30
CA TYR A 98 12.76 7.08 -15.13
C TYR A 98 14.10 6.44 -15.51
N VAL A 99 14.14 5.67 -16.59
CA VAL A 99 15.41 5.12 -17.14
C VAL A 99 16.35 6.25 -17.57
N ARG A 100 15.83 7.33 -18.18
CA ARG A 100 16.65 8.51 -18.52
C ARG A 100 17.14 9.20 -17.24
N ALA A 101 16.30 9.37 -16.22
CA ALA A 101 16.70 9.95 -14.94
C ALA A 101 17.80 9.12 -14.26
N ALA A 102 17.69 7.77 -14.29
CA ALA A 102 18.71 6.87 -13.77
C ALA A 102 20.08 6.99 -14.46
N ALA A 103 20.10 7.45 -15.70
CA ALA A 103 21.35 7.66 -16.44
C ALA A 103 22.07 8.97 -16.07
N LEU A 104 21.44 9.87 -15.34
CA LEU A 104 22.06 11.11 -14.88
C LEU A 104 23.03 10.83 -13.73
N ARG A 105 24.02 11.71 -13.58
CA ARG A 105 24.88 11.69 -12.40
C ARG A 105 24.11 12.29 -11.22
N PRO A 106 24.32 11.76 -10.00
CA PRO A 106 23.78 12.37 -8.79
C PRO A 106 24.17 13.84 -8.67
N ALA A 107 23.24 14.70 -8.24
CA ALA A 107 23.44 16.13 -8.12
C ALA A 107 24.08 16.50 -6.76
N VAL A 108 23.68 15.83 -5.69
CA VAL A 108 24.10 16.12 -4.31
C VAL A 108 24.63 14.86 -3.61
N GLY A 109 23.96 13.72 -3.80
CA GLY A 109 24.29 12.47 -3.12
C GLY A 109 25.33 11.63 -3.86
N ARG A 110 25.50 10.39 -3.37
CA ARG A 110 26.42 9.40 -3.97
C ARG A 110 25.74 8.57 -5.05
N TRP A 111 24.43 8.39 -4.96
CA TRP A 111 23.65 7.44 -5.75
C TRP A 111 22.45 8.11 -6.39
N GLN A 112 22.14 7.73 -7.61
CA GLN A 112 20.86 8.01 -8.26
C GLN A 112 19.91 6.87 -7.94
N ILE A 113 18.93 7.09 -7.05
CA ILE A 113 18.07 6.04 -6.52
C ILE A 113 16.67 6.17 -7.09
N LEU A 114 16.13 5.07 -7.60
CA LEU A 114 14.77 5.00 -8.14
C LEU A 114 13.99 3.94 -7.36
N ILE A 115 12.92 4.36 -6.70
CA ILE A 115 12.04 3.51 -5.90
C ILE A 115 10.73 3.33 -6.66
N VAL A 116 10.45 2.11 -7.13
CA VAL A 116 9.18 1.75 -7.80
C VAL A 116 8.29 1.07 -6.77
N GLU A 117 7.27 1.79 -6.26
CA GLU A 117 6.43 1.30 -5.14
C GLU A 117 5.45 0.19 -5.54
N ASP A 118 5.00 0.15 -6.78
CA ASP A 118 4.03 -0.81 -7.30
C ASP A 118 4.62 -1.55 -8.52
N ALA A 119 5.71 -2.29 -8.35
CA ALA A 119 6.38 -2.97 -9.47
C ALA A 119 5.55 -4.12 -10.08
N ASP A 120 4.58 -4.64 -9.34
CA ASP A 120 3.53 -5.59 -9.79
C ASP A 120 2.57 -4.97 -10.82
N ARG A 121 2.51 -3.63 -10.89
CA ARG A 121 1.65 -2.88 -11.83
C ARG A 121 2.36 -2.46 -13.12
N LEU A 122 3.60 -2.85 -13.31
CA LEU A 122 4.31 -2.61 -14.57
C LEU A 122 3.63 -3.39 -15.70
N THR A 123 3.29 -2.69 -16.79
CA THR A 123 2.87 -3.40 -18.01
C THR A 123 4.05 -4.19 -18.59
N ASP A 124 3.79 -5.23 -19.39
CA ASP A 124 4.86 -6.03 -20.01
C ASP A 124 5.85 -5.17 -20.81
N GLN A 125 5.35 -4.14 -21.50
CA GLN A 125 6.19 -3.20 -22.24
C GLN A 125 7.04 -2.33 -21.31
N ALA A 126 6.48 -1.90 -20.17
CA ALA A 126 7.20 -1.14 -19.16
C ALA A 126 8.28 -1.98 -18.48
N ALA A 127 7.95 -3.23 -18.12
CA ALA A 127 8.88 -4.19 -17.55
C ALA A 127 10.07 -4.45 -18.52
N ASN A 128 9.80 -4.65 -19.81
CA ASN A 128 10.82 -4.83 -20.82
C ASN A 128 11.71 -3.58 -21.02
N ALA A 129 11.15 -2.38 -20.90
CA ALA A 129 11.93 -1.14 -20.96
C ALA A 129 12.87 -0.99 -19.75
N LEU A 130 12.44 -1.47 -18.56
CA LEU A 130 13.24 -1.45 -17.33
C LEU A 130 14.39 -2.46 -17.36
N LEU A 131 14.23 -3.60 -18.05
CA LEU A 131 15.23 -4.67 -18.11
C LEU A 131 16.62 -4.18 -18.52
N LYS A 132 16.71 -3.34 -19.55
CA LYS A 132 18.02 -2.80 -19.99
C LYS A 132 18.72 -2.01 -18.90
N ALA A 133 17.98 -1.21 -18.14
CA ALA A 133 18.54 -0.41 -17.06
C ALA A 133 18.97 -1.25 -15.85
N ILE A 134 18.35 -2.42 -15.68
CA ILE A 134 18.74 -3.39 -14.63
C ILE A 134 19.89 -4.27 -15.10
N GLU A 135 19.99 -4.63 -16.39
CA GLU A 135 21.07 -5.46 -16.93
C GLU A 135 22.38 -4.69 -17.11
N GLU A 136 22.28 -3.46 -17.58
CA GLU A 136 23.41 -2.58 -17.87
C GLU A 136 23.29 -1.27 -17.07
N PRO A 137 23.40 -1.33 -15.72
CA PRO A 137 23.21 -0.16 -14.88
C PRO A 137 24.32 0.85 -15.07
N THR A 138 23.97 2.12 -14.96
CA THR A 138 24.98 3.19 -14.82
C THR A 138 25.66 3.05 -13.45
N ALA A 139 26.90 3.48 -13.33
CA ALA A 139 27.75 3.25 -12.15
C ALA A 139 27.18 3.75 -10.81
N HIS A 140 26.24 4.68 -10.87
CA HIS A 140 25.62 5.31 -9.68
C HIS A 140 24.12 5.02 -9.52
N ALA A 141 23.52 4.25 -10.43
CA ALA A 141 22.09 3.97 -10.38
C ALA A 141 21.76 2.80 -9.44
N ILE A 142 20.75 2.98 -8.61
CA ILE A 142 20.20 1.94 -7.74
C ILE A 142 18.68 1.87 -7.95
N TRP A 143 18.21 0.68 -8.31
CA TRP A 143 16.79 0.38 -8.46
C TRP A 143 16.26 -0.36 -7.25
N MET A 144 15.17 0.13 -6.69
CA MET A 144 14.46 -0.48 -5.57
C MET A 144 13.01 -0.73 -5.99
N LEU A 145 12.66 -1.98 -6.27
CA LEU A 145 11.33 -2.38 -6.71
C LEU A 145 10.55 -2.92 -5.50
N CYS A 146 9.29 -2.55 -5.36
CA CYS A 146 8.41 -3.04 -4.30
C CYS A 146 7.22 -3.78 -4.93
N ALA A 147 6.93 -5.01 -4.47
CA ALA A 147 5.80 -5.80 -4.93
C ALA A 147 5.21 -6.64 -3.79
N PRO A 148 3.92 -7.03 -3.83
CA PRO A 148 3.31 -7.86 -2.79
C PRO A 148 3.97 -9.22 -2.64
N ALA A 149 4.27 -9.89 -3.75
CA ALA A 149 4.97 -11.16 -3.78
C ALA A 149 6.05 -11.18 -4.88
N LEU A 150 6.95 -12.16 -4.81
CA LEU A 150 7.99 -12.34 -5.84
C LEU A 150 7.37 -12.71 -7.19
N GLU A 151 6.28 -13.46 -7.16
CA GLU A 151 5.55 -13.97 -8.31
C GLU A 151 4.83 -12.87 -9.09
N ASP A 152 4.52 -11.74 -8.46
CA ASP A 152 3.87 -10.59 -9.07
C ASP A 152 4.80 -9.78 -9.98
N VAL A 153 6.11 -10.08 -9.93
CA VAL A 153 7.11 -9.43 -10.78
C VAL A 153 7.59 -10.41 -11.85
N VAL A 154 7.66 -9.96 -13.10
CA VAL A 154 8.12 -10.77 -14.24
C VAL A 154 9.47 -11.41 -13.95
N ILE A 155 9.61 -12.69 -14.30
CA ILE A 155 10.77 -13.52 -13.94
C ILE A 155 12.10 -12.92 -14.43
N THR A 156 12.10 -12.21 -15.55
CA THR A 156 13.27 -11.56 -16.11
C THR A 156 13.81 -10.43 -15.23
N ILE A 157 12.98 -9.64 -14.60
CA ILE A 157 13.36 -8.61 -13.62
C ILE A 157 13.75 -9.29 -12.29
N ARG A 158 12.91 -10.23 -11.80
CA ARG A 158 13.12 -10.91 -10.53
C ARG A 158 14.49 -11.59 -10.46
N SER A 159 14.93 -12.26 -11.51
CA SER A 159 16.21 -12.97 -11.55
C SER A 159 17.46 -12.08 -11.46
N ARG A 160 17.29 -10.76 -11.65
CA ARG A 160 18.38 -9.75 -11.63
C ARG A 160 18.36 -8.87 -10.39
N CYS A 161 17.32 -8.99 -9.56
CA CYS A 161 17.17 -8.22 -8.35
C CYS A 161 17.53 -9.07 -7.12
N ARG A 162 18.17 -8.44 -6.14
CA ARG A 162 18.37 -9.05 -4.83
C ARG A 162 17.07 -8.97 -4.02
N PRO A 163 16.48 -10.11 -3.62
CA PRO A 163 15.23 -10.09 -2.89
C PRO A 163 15.43 -9.67 -1.44
N VAL A 164 14.49 -8.89 -0.92
CA VAL A 164 14.34 -8.49 0.48
C VAL A 164 12.92 -8.82 0.89
N LEU A 165 12.76 -9.87 1.70
CA LEU A 165 11.44 -10.35 2.12
C LEU A 165 11.04 -9.73 3.44
N LEU A 166 10.01 -8.90 3.41
CA LEU A 166 9.36 -8.34 4.60
C LEU A 166 8.26 -9.27 5.07
N ARG A 167 8.16 -9.41 6.39
CA ARG A 167 7.11 -10.21 7.04
C ARG A 167 5.99 -9.30 7.53
N THR A 168 4.83 -9.88 7.76
CA THR A 168 3.77 -9.19 8.52
C THR A 168 4.29 -8.85 9.91
N PRO A 169 4.31 -7.58 10.33
CA PRO A 169 4.76 -7.24 11.67
C PRO A 169 3.88 -7.90 12.74
N PRO A 170 4.46 -8.45 13.83
CA PRO A 170 3.71 -8.98 14.95
C PRO A 170 2.77 -7.93 15.57
N VAL A 171 1.59 -8.35 16.01
CA VAL A 171 0.60 -7.47 16.68
C VAL A 171 1.23 -6.72 17.86
N ALA A 172 2.05 -7.41 18.66
CA ALA A 172 2.73 -6.81 19.81
C ALA A 172 3.69 -5.67 19.43
N ASP A 173 4.38 -5.80 18.29
CA ASP A 173 5.32 -4.77 17.83
C ASP A 173 4.57 -3.54 17.29
N ILE A 174 3.43 -3.75 16.60
CA ILE A 174 2.58 -2.64 16.14
C ILE A 174 1.93 -1.94 17.35
N ALA A 175 1.42 -2.70 18.32
CA ALA A 175 0.83 -2.14 19.52
C ALA A 175 1.84 -1.29 20.30
N ARG A 176 3.08 -1.80 20.48
CA ARG A 176 4.17 -1.07 21.10
C ARG A 176 4.49 0.24 20.36
N LEU A 177 4.55 0.20 19.02
CA LEU A 177 4.74 1.41 18.20
C LEU A 177 3.64 2.45 18.47
N LEU A 178 2.37 2.03 18.50
CA LEU A 178 1.23 2.93 18.74
C LEU A 178 1.29 3.56 20.14
N VAL A 179 1.68 2.79 21.16
CA VAL A 179 1.82 3.30 22.53
C VAL A 179 3.01 4.26 22.64
N GLU A 180 4.20 3.83 22.22
CA GLU A 180 5.43 4.59 22.46
C GLU A 180 5.58 5.84 21.58
N ARG A 181 5.10 5.77 20.33
CA ARG A 181 5.27 6.89 19.38
C ARG A 181 4.02 7.72 19.18
N ASP A 182 2.86 7.08 19.18
CA ASP A 182 1.60 7.75 18.85
C ASP A 182 0.79 8.09 20.13
N GLY A 183 1.27 7.65 21.33
CA GLY A 183 0.63 7.94 22.62
C GLY A 183 -0.77 7.30 22.81
N VAL A 184 -1.00 6.20 22.09
CA VAL A 184 -2.30 5.49 22.13
C VAL A 184 -2.39 4.66 23.41
N GLU A 185 -3.58 4.60 23.99
CA GLU A 185 -3.85 3.78 25.16
C GLU A 185 -3.59 2.28 24.86
N PRO A 186 -2.95 1.49 25.76
CA PRO A 186 -2.47 0.13 25.47
C PRO A 186 -3.54 -0.86 24.99
N GLU A 187 -4.75 -0.81 25.56
CA GLU A 187 -5.84 -1.70 25.14
C GLU A 187 -6.30 -1.37 23.72
N LEU A 188 -6.49 -0.08 23.43
CA LEU A 188 -6.85 0.40 22.11
C LEU A 188 -5.74 0.12 21.08
N ALA A 189 -4.47 0.29 21.46
CA ALA A 189 -3.32 -0.02 20.62
C ALA A 189 -3.28 -1.50 20.21
N THR A 190 -3.56 -2.40 21.18
CA THR A 190 -3.60 -3.84 20.93
C THR A 190 -4.76 -4.21 20.01
N ALA A 191 -5.96 -3.67 20.25
CA ALA A 191 -7.14 -3.90 19.42
C ALA A 191 -6.93 -3.37 17.98
N ALA A 192 -6.41 -2.14 17.84
CA ALA A 192 -6.12 -1.55 16.52
C ALA A 192 -5.02 -2.31 15.78
N ALA A 193 -3.98 -2.77 16.48
CA ALA A 193 -2.91 -3.58 15.90
C ALA A 193 -3.44 -4.93 15.39
N ALA A 194 -4.25 -5.64 16.17
CA ALA A 194 -4.88 -6.90 15.75
C ALA A 194 -5.78 -6.69 14.52
N ALA A 195 -6.69 -5.71 14.58
CA ALA A 195 -7.61 -5.39 13.51
C ALA A 195 -6.92 -4.93 12.21
N SER A 196 -5.71 -4.41 12.29
CA SER A 196 -4.94 -3.95 11.12
C SER A 196 -4.32 -5.06 10.29
N GLN A 197 -4.22 -6.28 10.82
CA GLN A 197 -3.61 -7.44 10.17
C GLN A 197 -2.18 -7.16 9.66
N GLY A 198 -1.41 -6.41 10.44
CA GLY A 198 -0.02 -6.08 10.11
C GLY A 198 0.18 -4.78 9.34
N HIS A 199 -0.90 -4.08 8.95
CA HIS A 199 -0.81 -2.82 8.22
C HIS A 199 -0.69 -1.63 9.18
N ILE A 200 0.54 -1.12 9.39
CA ILE A 200 0.82 -0.05 10.38
C ILE A 200 -0.03 1.21 10.12
N GLY A 201 -0.15 1.66 8.86
CA GLY A 201 -0.97 2.83 8.53
C GLY A 201 -2.44 2.64 8.90
N ARG A 202 -2.98 1.43 8.69
CA ARG A 202 -4.34 1.08 9.10
C ARG A 202 -4.49 1.02 10.62
N ALA A 203 -3.50 0.45 11.32
CA ALA A 203 -3.47 0.42 12.79
C ALA A 203 -3.55 1.85 13.37
N ARG A 204 -2.76 2.79 12.83
CA ARG A 204 -2.80 4.20 13.21
C ARG A 204 -4.16 4.84 12.93
N GLY A 205 -4.75 4.56 11.77
CA GLY A 205 -6.10 5.05 11.43
C GLY A 205 -7.15 4.56 12.43
N LEU A 206 -7.17 3.26 12.73
CA LEU A 206 -8.09 2.68 13.70
C LEU A 206 -7.85 3.18 15.14
N ALA A 207 -6.60 3.44 15.52
CA ALA A 207 -6.27 3.97 16.84
C ALA A 207 -6.74 5.41 17.04
N ARG A 208 -6.59 6.26 16.01
CA ARG A 208 -6.83 7.72 16.11
C ARG A 208 -8.26 8.13 15.76
N ASP A 209 -8.94 7.40 14.89
CA ASP A 209 -10.26 7.75 14.36
C ASP A 209 -11.36 6.83 14.91
N PRO A 210 -12.20 7.33 15.84
CA PRO A 210 -13.36 6.60 16.35
C PRO A 210 -14.37 6.24 15.24
N GLU A 211 -14.55 7.10 14.26
CA GLU A 211 -15.46 6.84 13.14
C GLU A 211 -14.95 5.71 12.26
N ALA A 212 -13.62 5.59 12.06
CA ALA A 212 -13.05 4.46 11.34
C ALA A 212 -13.34 3.13 12.03
N ARG A 213 -13.31 3.11 13.37
CA ARG A 213 -13.69 1.93 14.15
C ARG A 213 -15.17 1.60 14.00
N GLU A 214 -16.04 2.61 14.06
CA GLU A 214 -17.49 2.39 13.91
C GLU A 214 -17.84 1.90 12.50
N ARG A 215 -17.29 2.51 11.47
CA ARG A 215 -17.45 2.05 10.07
C ARG A 215 -17.02 0.59 9.92
N ARG A 216 -15.89 0.21 10.52
CA ARG A 216 -15.44 -1.18 10.52
C ARG A 216 -16.43 -2.12 11.20
N ARG A 217 -17.02 -1.73 12.36
CA ARG A 217 -18.06 -2.52 13.03
C ARG A 217 -19.29 -2.72 12.17
N VAL A 218 -19.71 -1.69 11.44
CA VAL A 218 -20.82 -1.80 10.47
C VAL A 218 -20.51 -2.84 9.41
N VAL A 219 -19.30 -2.83 8.84
CA VAL A 219 -18.85 -3.82 7.86
C VAL A 219 -18.88 -5.25 8.44
N LEU A 220 -18.37 -5.44 9.65
CA LEU A 220 -18.35 -6.76 10.30
C LEU A 220 -19.73 -7.33 10.60
N ARG A 221 -20.77 -6.50 10.65
CA ARG A 221 -22.17 -6.91 10.83
C ARG A 221 -22.91 -7.20 9.53
N ILE A 222 -22.33 -6.87 8.36
CA ILE A 222 -22.97 -7.13 7.06
C ILE A 222 -23.42 -8.60 6.93
N PRO A 223 -22.57 -9.63 7.17
CA PRO A 223 -22.96 -11.02 6.91
C PRO A 223 -24.22 -11.46 7.66
N SER A 224 -24.48 -10.90 8.83
CA SER A 224 -25.66 -11.22 9.62
C SER A 224 -26.92 -10.44 9.21
N SER A 225 -26.79 -9.40 8.41
CA SER A 225 -27.92 -8.60 7.91
C SER A 225 -28.49 -9.11 6.58
N LEU A 226 -27.78 -9.98 5.85
CA LEU A 226 -28.16 -10.45 4.52
C LEU A 226 -29.25 -11.54 4.58
N ARG A 227 -30.51 -11.13 4.62
CA ARG A 227 -31.66 -12.07 4.65
C ARG A 227 -32.34 -12.22 3.30
N THR A 228 -32.45 -11.14 2.53
CA THR A 228 -33.11 -11.10 1.23
C THR A 228 -32.13 -10.70 0.13
N VAL A 229 -32.52 -10.91 -1.13
CA VAL A 229 -31.76 -10.39 -2.29
C VAL A 229 -31.62 -8.86 -2.22
N ALA A 230 -32.68 -8.18 -1.79
CA ALA A 230 -32.68 -6.73 -1.63
C ALA A 230 -31.62 -6.27 -0.61
N ASP A 231 -31.49 -6.97 0.54
CA ASP A 231 -30.43 -6.67 1.53
C ASP A 231 -29.04 -6.81 0.93
N CYS A 232 -28.81 -7.84 0.10
CA CYS A 232 -27.51 -8.07 -0.56
C CYS A 232 -27.15 -6.93 -1.52
N LEU A 233 -28.09 -6.53 -2.37
CA LEU A 233 -27.89 -5.43 -3.32
C LEU A 233 -27.67 -4.10 -2.59
N GLN A 234 -28.46 -3.85 -1.54
CA GLN A 234 -28.30 -2.65 -0.72
C GLN A 234 -26.97 -2.61 0.01
N ALA A 235 -26.51 -3.73 0.61
CA ALA A 235 -25.22 -3.81 1.28
C ALA A 235 -24.06 -3.59 0.29
N ALA A 236 -24.11 -4.18 -0.90
CA ALA A 236 -23.12 -3.95 -1.95
C ALA A 236 -23.04 -2.48 -2.33
N GLN A 237 -24.20 -1.84 -2.57
CA GLN A 237 -24.26 -0.42 -2.93
C GLN A 237 -23.72 0.47 -1.79
N GLN A 238 -24.07 0.21 -0.54
CA GLN A 238 -23.57 0.96 0.62
C GLN A 238 -22.05 0.89 0.72
N VAL A 239 -21.43 -0.28 0.49
CA VAL A 239 -19.97 -0.43 0.48
C VAL A 239 -19.33 0.41 -0.62
N VAL A 240 -19.91 0.44 -1.81
CA VAL A 240 -19.40 1.25 -2.94
C VAL A 240 -19.53 2.75 -2.65
N ASP A 241 -20.68 3.17 -2.12
CA ASP A 241 -20.95 4.57 -1.84
C ASP A 241 -20.03 5.11 -0.75
N GLU A 242 -19.86 4.37 0.35
CA GLU A 242 -18.94 4.74 1.43
C GLU A 242 -17.48 4.78 0.96
N ALA A 243 -17.04 3.79 0.16
CA ALA A 243 -15.70 3.78 -0.42
C ALA A 243 -15.47 4.97 -1.35
N THR A 244 -16.49 5.34 -2.14
CA THR A 244 -16.43 6.47 -3.07
C THR A 244 -16.37 7.80 -2.32
N LEU A 245 -17.21 7.96 -1.29
CA LEU A 245 -17.21 9.16 -0.44
C LEU A 245 -15.84 9.38 0.17
N ARG A 246 -15.27 8.37 0.81
CA ARG A 246 -13.95 8.44 1.45
C ARG A 246 -12.81 8.70 0.46
N ALA A 247 -12.89 8.12 -0.74
CA ALA A 247 -11.90 8.38 -1.78
C ALA A 247 -11.95 9.84 -2.23
N ASN A 248 -13.14 10.41 -2.37
CA ASN A 248 -13.31 11.81 -2.73
C ASN A 248 -12.78 12.74 -1.63
N ASP A 249 -13.17 12.53 -0.36
CA ASP A 249 -12.71 13.34 0.77
C ASP A 249 -11.17 13.33 0.90
N ARG A 250 -10.56 12.16 0.69
CA ARG A 250 -9.10 12.00 0.76
C ARG A 250 -8.38 12.66 -0.41
N ALA A 251 -8.99 12.68 -1.59
CA ALA A 251 -8.39 13.23 -2.80
C ALA A 251 -8.56 14.76 -2.89
N GLU A 252 -9.66 15.31 -2.38
CA GLU A 252 -10.10 16.71 -2.60
C GLU A 252 -9.01 17.74 -2.31
N THR A 253 -8.37 17.66 -1.14
CA THR A 253 -7.34 18.63 -0.73
C THR A 253 -6.12 18.62 -1.65
N LEU A 254 -5.70 17.42 -2.09
CA LEU A 254 -4.56 17.27 -2.99
C LEU A 254 -4.90 17.75 -4.41
N GLU A 255 -6.06 17.36 -4.91
CA GLU A 255 -6.54 17.72 -6.24
C GLU A 255 -6.75 19.23 -6.41
N GLN A 256 -7.24 19.88 -5.35
CA GLN A 256 -7.35 21.34 -5.35
C GLN A 256 -5.97 22.01 -5.41
N ARG A 257 -5.00 21.55 -4.65
CA ARG A 257 -3.62 22.06 -4.70
C ARG A 257 -3.00 21.89 -6.08
N GLU A 258 -3.11 20.70 -6.65
CA GLU A 258 -2.59 20.39 -7.99
C GLU A 258 -3.22 21.31 -9.07
N LEU A 259 -4.52 21.58 -8.95
CA LEU A 259 -5.22 22.48 -9.84
C LEU A 259 -4.73 23.94 -9.68
N ASP A 260 -4.50 24.37 -8.44
CA ASP A 260 -4.01 25.72 -8.15
C ASP A 260 -2.56 25.89 -8.60
N ASP A 261 -1.70 24.89 -8.38
CA ASP A 261 -0.32 24.85 -8.88
C ASP A 261 -0.27 24.87 -10.41
N LEU A 262 -1.16 24.11 -11.07
CA LEU A 262 -1.28 24.13 -12.53
C LEU A 262 -1.68 25.52 -13.03
N LYS A 263 -2.69 26.14 -12.42
CA LYS A 263 -3.13 27.52 -12.79
C LYS A 263 -1.99 28.51 -12.61
N GLN A 264 -1.29 28.46 -11.48
CA GLN A 264 -0.17 29.34 -11.18
C GLN A 264 0.98 29.13 -12.16
N GLY A 265 1.37 27.90 -12.44
CA GLY A 265 2.47 27.58 -13.37
C GLY A 265 2.19 28.03 -14.81
N TRP A 266 0.93 28.08 -15.23
CA TRP A 266 0.51 28.58 -16.54
C TRP A 266 0.10 30.04 -16.56
N GLY A 267 0.14 30.76 -15.41
CA GLY A 267 -0.28 32.14 -15.31
C GLY A 267 -1.76 32.37 -15.66
N VAL A 268 -2.62 31.41 -15.30
CA VAL A 268 -4.06 31.47 -15.59
C VAL A 268 -4.76 32.20 -14.46
N GLU A 269 -5.34 33.37 -14.79
CA GLU A 269 -6.24 34.12 -13.90
C GLU A 269 -7.69 33.70 -14.16
N ASP A 270 -8.57 33.87 -13.16
CA ASP A 270 -9.99 33.50 -13.23
C ASP A 270 -10.76 34.20 -14.37
N ARG A 271 -10.25 35.32 -14.86
CA ARG A 271 -10.81 36.11 -15.96
C ARG A 271 -9.71 36.44 -16.97
N GLY A 272 -9.46 35.54 -17.92
CA GLY A 272 -8.44 35.78 -18.94
C GLY A 272 -8.46 34.75 -20.06
N ARG A 273 -7.71 35.03 -21.17
CA ARG A 273 -7.49 34.08 -22.25
C ARG A 273 -6.55 32.96 -21.77
N ARG A 274 -6.99 31.71 -21.83
CA ARG A 274 -6.17 30.56 -21.44
C ARG A 274 -4.98 30.41 -22.39
N PRO A 275 -3.74 30.19 -21.86
CA PRO A 275 -2.56 29.96 -22.70
C PRO A 275 -2.71 28.74 -23.59
N ALA A 276 -2.02 28.75 -24.75
CA ALA A 276 -1.99 27.59 -25.63
C ALA A 276 -1.33 26.40 -24.90
N GLY A 277 -1.98 25.23 -24.92
CA GLY A 277 -1.51 24.03 -24.23
C GLY A 277 -2.10 23.82 -22.82
N TYR A 278 -2.62 24.85 -22.14
CA TYR A 278 -3.24 24.71 -20.80
C TYR A 278 -4.39 23.70 -20.77
N SER A 279 -5.26 23.70 -21.78
CA SER A 279 -6.37 22.75 -21.85
C SER A 279 -5.90 21.30 -21.93
N GLY A 280 -4.79 21.05 -22.61
CA GLY A 280 -4.15 19.72 -22.67
C GLY A 280 -3.58 19.30 -21.32
N ALA A 281 -2.87 20.21 -20.64
CA ALA A 281 -2.32 19.97 -19.30
C ALA A 281 -3.43 19.72 -18.28
N LEU A 282 -4.51 20.53 -18.30
CA LEU A 282 -5.69 20.35 -17.44
C LEU A 282 -6.36 19.00 -17.67
N SER A 283 -6.59 18.62 -18.94
CA SER A 283 -7.20 17.31 -19.27
C SER A 283 -6.32 16.13 -18.83
N SER A 284 -5.01 16.27 -18.86
CA SER A 284 -4.08 15.26 -18.34
C SER A 284 -4.17 15.13 -16.83
N LEU A 285 -4.18 16.27 -16.11
CA LEU A 285 -4.35 16.30 -14.65
C LEU A 285 -5.70 15.68 -14.24
N GLU A 286 -6.82 16.05 -14.88
CA GLU A 286 -8.14 15.49 -14.59
C GLU A 286 -8.18 13.96 -14.79
N LYS A 287 -7.51 13.44 -15.83
CA LYS A 287 -7.38 11.99 -16.06
C LYS A 287 -6.60 11.30 -14.95
N GLU A 288 -5.52 11.93 -14.49
CA GLU A 288 -4.70 11.40 -13.39
C GLU A 288 -5.47 11.40 -12.07
N GLN A 289 -6.15 12.50 -11.73
CA GLN A 289 -7.03 12.61 -10.56
C GLN A 289 -8.14 11.55 -10.60
N LYS A 290 -8.79 11.34 -11.76
CA LYS A 290 -9.80 10.29 -11.93
C LYS A 290 -9.22 8.89 -11.69
N ARG A 291 -8.01 8.59 -12.18
CA ARG A 291 -7.32 7.31 -11.96
C ARG A 291 -7.02 7.11 -10.47
N ARG A 292 -6.54 8.15 -9.80
CA ARG A 292 -6.27 8.16 -8.34
C ARG A 292 -7.54 7.86 -7.54
N ARG A 293 -8.65 8.53 -7.81
CA ARG A 293 -9.93 8.26 -7.16
C ARG A 293 -10.36 6.82 -7.36
N THR A 294 -10.28 6.30 -8.59
CA THR A 294 -10.62 4.89 -8.89
C THR A 294 -9.77 3.94 -8.05
N ARG A 295 -8.47 4.19 -7.91
CA ARG A 295 -7.58 3.40 -7.06
C ARG A 295 -7.98 3.48 -5.59
N LEU A 296 -8.20 4.68 -5.05
CA LEU A 296 -8.60 4.88 -3.66
C LEU A 296 -9.90 4.14 -3.31
N VAL A 297 -10.88 4.15 -4.22
CA VAL A 297 -12.12 3.37 -4.05
C VAL A 297 -11.84 1.87 -3.98
N ARG A 298 -11.01 1.34 -4.87
CA ARG A 298 -10.64 -0.08 -4.87
C ARG A 298 -9.87 -0.49 -3.61
N ASP A 299 -8.91 0.33 -3.18
CA ASP A 299 -8.14 0.09 -1.96
C ASP A 299 -9.06 0.11 -0.72
N ALA A 300 -10.07 1.00 -0.69
CA ALA A 300 -11.05 1.05 0.38
C ALA A 300 -11.94 -0.20 0.41
N ILE A 301 -12.36 -0.69 -0.75
CA ILE A 301 -13.16 -1.92 -0.87
C ILE A 301 -12.32 -3.15 -0.51
N ASP A 302 -11.06 -3.24 -0.96
CA ASP A 302 -10.18 -4.35 -0.57
C ASP A 302 -9.99 -4.41 0.96
N ALA A 303 -9.90 -3.26 1.62
CA ALA A 303 -9.87 -3.20 3.09
C ALA A 303 -11.15 -3.76 3.74
N VAL A 304 -12.33 -3.52 3.15
CA VAL A 304 -13.61 -4.13 3.60
C VAL A 304 -13.57 -5.65 3.44
N LEU A 305 -13.10 -6.14 2.29
CA LEU A 305 -13.01 -7.58 2.02
C LEU A 305 -12.03 -8.27 2.99
N LEU A 306 -10.91 -7.62 3.31
CA LEU A 306 -9.97 -8.12 4.33
C LEU A 306 -10.60 -8.17 5.73
N ASP A 307 -11.45 -7.19 6.09
CA ASP A 307 -12.19 -7.23 7.35
C ASP A 307 -13.16 -8.40 7.42
N LEU A 308 -13.89 -8.67 6.34
CA LEU A 308 -14.79 -9.81 6.25
C LEU A 308 -14.04 -11.14 6.28
N LEU A 309 -12.87 -11.25 5.64
CA LEU A 309 -12.00 -12.43 5.75
C LEU A 309 -11.50 -12.66 7.18
N ALA A 310 -11.12 -11.58 7.88
CA ALA A 310 -10.71 -11.68 9.28
C ALA A 310 -11.86 -12.14 10.19
N LEU A 311 -13.09 -11.67 9.92
CA LEU A 311 -14.30 -12.13 10.61
C LEU A 311 -14.53 -13.62 10.39
N CYS A 312 -14.48 -14.08 9.13
CA CYS A 312 -14.65 -15.50 8.81
C CYS A 312 -13.56 -16.38 9.44
N ARG A 313 -12.31 -15.90 9.49
CA ARG A 313 -11.21 -16.58 10.20
C ARG A 313 -11.54 -16.76 11.68
N ASP A 314 -12.05 -15.73 12.33
CA ASP A 314 -12.43 -15.80 13.75
C ASP A 314 -13.60 -16.76 13.96
N VAL A 315 -14.60 -16.74 13.07
CA VAL A 315 -15.73 -17.69 13.09
C VAL A 315 -15.25 -19.14 12.98
N VAL A 316 -14.35 -19.45 12.02
CA VAL A 316 -13.75 -20.80 11.89
C VAL A 316 -12.97 -21.17 13.16
N SER A 317 -12.21 -20.23 13.74
CA SER A 317 -11.43 -20.44 14.96
C SER A 317 -12.33 -20.88 16.13
N VAL A 318 -13.48 -20.22 16.29
CA VAL A 318 -14.48 -20.57 17.32
C VAL A 318 -15.13 -21.92 17.01
N GLN A 319 -15.56 -22.16 15.76
CA GLN A 319 -16.17 -23.43 15.34
C GLN A 319 -15.24 -24.63 15.55
N CYS A 320 -13.94 -24.46 15.35
CA CYS A 320 -12.93 -25.51 15.55
C CYS A 320 -12.41 -25.60 16.99
N GLY A 321 -12.81 -24.69 17.88
CA GLY A 321 -12.36 -24.68 19.27
C GLY A 321 -10.85 -24.47 19.45
N THR A 322 -10.21 -23.68 18.57
CA THR A 322 -8.74 -23.53 18.56
C THR A 322 -8.20 -22.77 19.77
N GLY A 323 -9.02 -21.98 20.46
CA GLY A 323 -8.59 -21.07 21.52
C GLY A 323 -7.67 -19.95 21.09
N ALA A 324 -7.48 -19.75 19.77
CA ALA A 324 -6.65 -18.68 19.24
C ALA A 324 -7.28 -17.30 19.51
N PRO A 325 -6.48 -16.26 19.81
CA PRO A 325 -6.99 -14.92 20.00
C PRO A 325 -7.77 -14.43 18.78
N LEU A 326 -8.93 -13.78 19.03
CA LEU A 326 -9.73 -13.18 17.97
C LEU A 326 -9.05 -11.91 17.44
N ILE A 327 -9.06 -11.76 16.12
CA ILE A 327 -8.68 -10.50 15.45
C ILE A 327 -9.73 -9.42 15.75
N ASN A 328 -10.99 -9.83 15.79
CA ASN A 328 -12.16 -8.98 15.96
C ASN A 328 -12.73 -9.10 17.40
N ALA A 329 -11.88 -8.97 18.41
CA ALA A 329 -12.29 -9.08 19.81
C ALA A 329 -13.32 -8.01 20.20
N ASP A 330 -13.36 -6.86 19.53
CA ASP A 330 -14.31 -5.77 19.72
C ASP A 330 -15.73 -6.08 19.22
N VAL A 331 -15.92 -7.20 18.51
CA VAL A 331 -17.22 -7.73 18.06
C VAL A 331 -17.32 -9.24 18.32
N ALA A 332 -16.78 -9.71 19.43
CA ALA A 332 -16.77 -11.14 19.80
C ALA A 332 -18.16 -11.76 19.83
N ASP A 333 -19.16 -11.01 20.30
CA ASP A 333 -20.58 -11.38 20.29
C ASP A 333 -21.09 -11.72 18.87
N GLU A 334 -20.67 -10.97 17.87
CA GLU A 334 -21.00 -11.22 16.47
C GLU A 334 -20.31 -12.47 15.93
N VAL A 335 -19.04 -12.66 16.28
CA VAL A 335 -18.26 -13.85 15.90
C VAL A 335 -18.91 -15.11 16.48
N GLU A 336 -19.25 -15.12 17.77
CA GLU A 336 -19.90 -16.24 18.43
C GLU A 336 -21.29 -16.53 17.84
N ARG A 337 -22.06 -15.49 17.55
CA ARG A 337 -23.37 -15.61 16.91
C ARG A 337 -23.26 -16.26 15.53
N LEU A 338 -22.35 -15.81 14.70
CA LEU A 338 -22.12 -16.39 13.36
C LEU A 338 -21.57 -17.82 13.47
N ALA A 339 -20.70 -18.11 14.43
CA ALA A 339 -20.17 -19.47 14.65
C ALA A 339 -21.27 -20.45 15.05
N GLY A 340 -22.29 -20.00 15.76
CA GLY A 340 -23.46 -20.81 16.11
C GLY A 340 -24.49 -20.97 15.00
N LEU A 341 -24.55 -20.02 14.05
CA LEU A 341 -25.50 -20.04 12.93
C LEU A 341 -24.93 -20.76 11.68
N TRP A 342 -23.64 -20.65 11.44
CA TRP A 342 -22.99 -21.17 10.26
C TRP A 342 -22.36 -22.54 10.53
N THR A 343 -22.32 -23.39 9.51
CA THR A 343 -21.48 -24.60 9.54
C THR A 343 -20.07 -24.21 9.08
N THR A 344 -19.06 -24.98 9.49
CA THR A 344 -17.66 -24.77 9.06
C THR A 344 -17.54 -24.77 7.55
N GLU A 345 -18.24 -25.70 6.86
CA GLU A 345 -18.27 -25.75 5.39
C GLU A 345 -18.85 -24.48 4.81
N SER A 346 -19.91 -23.94 5.40
CA SER A 346 -20.51 -22.68 4.91
C SER A 346 -19.60 -21.48 5.16
N THR A 347 -18.85 -21.46 6.25
CA THR A 347 -17.85 -20.42 6.51
C THR A 347 -16.71 -20.47 5.48
N ILE A 348 -16.23 -21.66 5.12
CA ILE A 348 -15.21 -21.83 4.09
C ILE A 348 -15.72 -21.33 2.73
N ARG A 349 -16.95 -21.68 2.34
CA ARG A 349 -17.57 -21.15 1.10
C ARG A 349 -17.65 -19.62 1.09
N THR A 350 -17.95 -19.02 2.24
CA THR A 350 -17.94 -17.55 2.38
C THR A 350 -16.54 -16.98 2.16
N ILE A 351 -15.51 -17.62 2.72
CA ILE A 351 -14.11 -17.23 2.49
C ILE A 351 -13.78 -17.29 0.98
N ASP A 352 -14.13 -18.40 0.32
CA ASP A 352 -13.90 -18.57 -1.12
C ASP A 352 -14.61 -17.50 -1.96
N ALA A 353 -15.84 -17.13 -1.59
CA ALA A 353 -16.58 -16.06 -2.26
C ALA A 353 -15.87 -14.70 -2.13
N ILE A 354 -15.38 -14.37 -0.94
CA ILE A 354 -14.66 -13.12 -0.70
C ILE A 354 -13.31 -13.11 -1.44
N VAL A 355 -12.59 -14.22 -1.44
CA VAL A 355 -11.31 -14.36 -2.17
C VAL A 355 -11.52 -14.16 -3.66
N ARG A 356 -12.52 -14.84 -4.27
CA ARG A 356 -12.88 -14.65 -5.68
C ARG A 356 -13.23 -13.20 -5.99
N CYS A 357 -14.02 -12.55 -5.14
CA CYS A 357 -14.33 -11.14 -5.29
C CYS A 357 -13.06 -10.27 -5.35
N ARG A 358 -12.07 -10.54 -4.52
CA ARG A 358 -10.78 -9.81 -4.53
C ARG A 358 -10.00 -10.07 -5.83
N GLU A 359 -9.98 -11.32 -6.31
CA GLU A 359 -9.32 -11.69 -7.58
C GLU A 359 -9.98 -11.00 -8.77
N ASP A 360 -11.32 -10.98 -8.83
CA ASP A 360 -12.09 -10.29 -9.86
C ASP A 360 -11.81 -8.78 -9.86
N LEU A 361 -11.72 -8.16 -8.67
CA LEU A 361 -11.37 -6.76 -8.54
C LEU A 361 -9.94 -6.47 -9.01
N ALA A 362 -8.99 -7.36 -8.73
CA ALA A 362 -7.62 -7.26 -9.22
C ALA A 362 -7.56 -7.40 -10.76
N ALA A 363 -8.42 -8.25 -11.34
CA ALA A 363 -8.60 -8.39 -12.79
C ALA A 363 -9.42 -7.26 -13.45
N ASN A 364 -9.72 -6.17 -12.71
CA ASN A 364 -10.49 -5.02 -13.19
C ASN A 364 -11.96 -5.28 -13.53
N ALA A 365 -12.61 -6.27 -12.91
CA ALA A 365 -14.04 -6.47 -13.03
C ALA A 365 -14.85 -5.26 -12.52
N ALA A 366 -16.11 -5.19 -12.94
CA ALA A 366 -17.04 -4.12 -12.58
C ALA A 366 -17.39 -4.18 -11.09
N LEU A 367 -16.98 -3.15 -10.32
CA LEU A 367 -17.11 -3.06 -8.86
C LEU A 367 -18.49 -3.42 -8.32
N PRO A 368 -19.61 -2.80 -8.78
CA PRO A 368 -20.92 -3.10 -8.22
C PRO A 368 -21.33 -4.56 -8.40
N LEU A 369 -21.20 -5.08 -9.62
CA LEU A 369 -21.60 -6.45 -9.95
C LEU A 369 -20.81 -7.51 -9.17
N THR A 370 -19.51 -7.29 -8.99
CA THR A 370 -18.64 -8.22 -8.26
C THR A 370 -19.01 -8.27 -6.77
N LEU A 371 -19.31 -7.11 -6.18
CA LEU A 371 -19.76 -7.05 -4.78
C LEU A 371 -21.18 -7.61 -4.61
N GLU A 372 -22.10 -7.31 -5.50
CA GLU A 372 -23.47 -7.87 -5.49
C GLU A 372 -23.41 -9.40 -5.55
N HIS A 373 -22.61 -9.97 -6.46
CA HIS A 373 -22.43 -11.41 -6.57
C HIS A 373 -21.88 -12.00 -5.25
N MET A 374 -20.84 -11.42 -4.70
CA MET A 374 -20.30 -11.85 -3.42
C MET A 374 -21.34 -11.78 -2.30
N MET A 375 -22.06 -10.67 -2.16
CA MET A 375 -23.10 -10.52 -1.11
C MET A 375 -24.22 -11.56 -1.25
N LEU A 376 -24.58 -11.93 -2.48
CA LEU A 376 -25.54 -13.01 -2.74
C LEU A 376 -25.02 -14.38 -2.29
N GLU A 377 -23.72 -14.66 -2.47
CA GLU A 377 -23.09 -15.89 -1.98
C GLU A 377 -22.95 -15.91 -0.45
N LEU A 378 -22.82 -14.75 0.19
CA LEU A 378 -22.78 -14.63 1.65
C LEU A 378 -24.14 -14.79 2.31
N ARG A 379 -25.23 -14.56 1.56
CA ARG A 379 -26.59 -14.69 2.08
C ARG A 379 -26.92 -16.12 2.49
N ARG A 380 -27.61 -16.26 3.61
CA ARG A 380 -28.08 -17.54 4.19
C ARG A 380 -29.60 -17.61 4.24
#